data_3f995eb3d9347b2dddc247cd0cfe450f
#
_entry.id   3f995eb3d9347b2dddc247cd0cfe450f
#
_cell.length_a   1.000
_cell.length_b   1.000
_cell.length_c   1.000
_cell.angle_alpha   90.00
_cell.angle_beta   90.00
_cell.angle_gamma   90.00
#
_symmetry.space_group_name_H-M   'P 1'
#
loop_
_entity.id
_entity.type
_entity.pdbx_description
1 polymer ?
#
loop_
_entity_poly.entity_id
_entity_poly.type
_entity_poly.pdbx_seq_one_letter_code
_entity_poly.pdbx_strand_id
1 'polypeptide(L)'
;MTRYLLDATFLIDHLRGDSGAVQRFREMNETGDESIVTDITVTELWSGRRPGSEHEIERFLRFIEYVHPGPETARLAGIWRAEAREAGRTLGVPDVLIAATAFDQDATVLTRNVRDFELMPVQVKTY
;
A
#
# COMPACT_ATOMS: atom_id res chain seq x y z
N MET A 1 9.40 -12.99 9.66
CA MET A 1 9.04 -12.61 8.27
C MET A 1 7.80 -11.74 8.28
N THR A 2 7.88 -10.57 7.67
CA THR A 2 6.79 -9.60 7.62
C THR A 2 6.19 -9.56 6.22
N ARG A 3 4.87 -9.38 6.17
CA ARG A 3 4.15 -9.19 4.92
C ARG A 3 3.82 -7.70 4.78
N TYR A 4 4.25 -7.08 3.70
CA TYR A 4 4.07 -5.65 3.48
C TYR A 4 3.12 -5.38 2.32
N LEU A 5 2.12 -4.53 2.58
CA LEU A 5 1.32 -3.95 1.50
C LEU A 5 2.01 -2.65 1.07
N LEU A 6 2.48 -2.62 -0.17
CA LEU A 6 3.24 -1.50 -0.70
C LEU A 6 2.27 -0.42 -1.18
N ASP A 7 2.26 0.73 -0.48
CA ASP A 7 1.49 1.89 -0.91
C ASP A 7 2.09 2.51 -2.17
N ALA A 8 1.28 3.23 -2.93
CA ALA A 8 1.72 3.86 -4.16
C ALA A 8 2.90 4.81 -3.95
N THR A 9 2.97 5.50 -2.81
CA THR A 9 4.10 6.38 -2.50
C THR A 9 5.41 5.62 -2.48
N PHE A 10 5.43 4.43 -1.88
CA PHE A 10 6.62 3.57 -1.87
C PHE A 10 6.97 3.09 -3.27
N LEU A 11 5.97 2.61 -4.03
CA LEU A 11 6.18 2.12 -5.39
C LEU A 11 6.78 3.21 -6.29
N ILE A 12 6.21 4.40 -6.22
CA ILE A 12 6.67 5.55 -6.99
C ILE A 12 8.10 5.93 -6.59
N ASP A 13 8.36 6.05 -5.29
CA ASP A 13 9.69 6.42 -4.80
C ASP A 13 10.74 5.39 -5.20
N HIS A 14 10.42 4.10 -5.09
CA HIS A 14 11.34 3.04 -5.52
C HIS A 14 11.68 3.15 -7.02
N LEU A 15 10.66 3.33 -7.86
CA LEU A 15 10.85 3.43 -9.30
C LEU A 15 11.60 4.70 -9.72
N ARG A 16 11.54 5.76 -8.90
CA ARG A 16 12.28 6.99 -9.12
C ARG A 16 13.70 6.95 -8.57
N GLY A 17 14.08 5.84 -7.93
CA GLY A 17 15.42 5.68 -7.40
C GLY A 17 15.65 6.32 -6.03
N ASP A 18 14.60 6.61 -5.29
CA ASP A 18 14.75 7.13 -3.91
C ASP A 18 15.57 6.15 -3.09
N SER A 19 16.66 6.63 -2.50
CA SER A 19 17.62 5.75 -1.81
C SER A 19 16.99 4.99 -0.64
N GLY A 20 16.11 5.62 0.11
CA GLY A 20 15.41 4.98 1.23
C GLY A 20 14.50 3.85 0.76
N ALA A 21 13.72 4.10 -0.30
CA ALA A 21 12.81 3.09 -0.85
C ALA A 21 13.58 1.91 -1.48
N VAL A 22 14.63 2.20 -2.25
CA VAL A 22 15.47 1.18 -2.87
C VAL A 22 16.15 0.31 -1.81
N GLN A 23 16.72 0.94 -0.78
CA GLN A 23 17.36 0.22 0.32
C GLN A 23 16.37 -0.67 1.06
N ARG A 24 15.17 -0.14 1.35
CA ARG A 24 14.14 -0.89 2.07
C ARG A 24 13.70 -2.12 1.27
N PHE A 25 13.48 -1.96 -0.01
CA PHE A 25 13.06 -3.09 -0.86
C PHE A 25 14.13 -4.17 -0.92
N ARG A 26 15.40 -3.78 -0.99
CA ARG A 26 16.53 -4.71 -0.95
C ARG A 26 16.56 -5.49 0.36
N GLU A 27 16.42 -4.79 1.48
CA GLU A 27 16.40 -5.42 2.81
C GLU A 27 15.26 -6.42 2.95
N MET A 28 14.07 -6.08 2.46
CA MET A 28 12.91 -6.96 2.49
C MET A 28 13.19 -8.26 1.72
N ASN A 29 13.79 -8.16 0.56
CA ASN A 29 14.14 -9.32 -0.25
C ASN A 29 15.20 -10.19 0.44
N GLU A 30 16.17 -9.58 1.10
CA GLU A 30 17.23 -10.30 1.82
C GLU A 30 16.70 -11.03 3.04
N THR A 31 15.72 -10.47 3.73
CA THR A 31 15.13 -11.08 4.93
C THR A 31 14.00 -12.05 4.63
N GLY A 32 13.59 -12.16 3.37
CA GLY A 32 12.49 -13.02 2.96
C GLY A 32 11.11 -12.45 3.29
N ASP A 33 11.00 -11.14 3.52
CA ASP A 33 9.72 -10.49 3.71
C ASP A 33 8.89 -10.53 2.43
N GLU A 34 7.58 -10.60 2.58
CA GLU A 34 6.66 -10.65 1.45
C GLU A 34 6.16 -9.25 1.08
N SER A 35 5.96 -9.03 -0.22
CA SER A 35 5.40 -7.78 -0.74
C SER A 35 4.11 -8.07 -1.48
N ILE A 36 3.08 -7.25 -1.21
CA ILE A 36 1.81 -7.33 -1.92
C ILE A 36 1.40 -5.96 -2.44
N VAL A 37 0.64 -5.96 -3.52
CA VAL A 37 -0.03 -4.76 -4.07
C VAL A 37 -1.50 -5.08 -4.31
N THR A 38 -2.30 -4.04 -4.49
CA THR A 38 -3.74 -4.15 -4.76
C THR A 38 -4.13 -3.33 -5.98
N ASP A 39 -5.38 -3.48 -6.42
CA ASP A 39 -5.94 -2.65 -7.48
C ASP A 39 -5.78 -1.16 -7.19
N ILE A 40 -5.95 -0.77 -5.92
CA ILE A 40 -5.88 0.65 -5.51
C ILE A 40 -4.46 1.18 -5.66
N THR A 41 -3.48 0.49 -5.07
CA THR A 41 -2.09 0.97 -5.12
C THR A 41 -1.53 0.94 -6.54
N VAL A 42 -1.90 -0.05 -7.32
CA VAL A 42 -1.48 -0.15 -8.73
C VAL A 42 -2.13 0.93 -9.58
N THR A 43 -3.42 1.22 -9.35
CA THR A 43 -4.10 2.32 -10.06
C THR A 43 -3.41 3.65 -9.79
N GLU A 44 -3.09 3.92 -8.53
CA GLU A 44 -2.40 5.15 -8.15
C GLU A 44 -1.00 5.23 -8.77
N LEU A 45 -0.28 4.12 -8.79
CA LEU A 45 1.03 4.04 -9.42
C LEU A 45 0.96 4.41 -10.92
N TRP A 46 0.04 3.78 -11.66
CA TRP A 46 -0.12 4.06 -13.09
C TRP A 46 -0.58 5.49 -13.35
N SER A 47 -1.42 6.04 -12.47
CA SER A 47 -1.89 7.42 -12.58
C SER A 47 -0.76 8.44 -12.44
N GLY A 48 0.24 8.12 -11.64
CA GLY A 48 1.39 8.99 -11.40
C GLY A 48 2.60 8.68 -12.27
N ARG A 49 2.48 7.82 -13.27
CA ARG A 49 3.62 7.40 -14.08
C ARG A 49 4.21 8.54 -14.91
N ARG A 50 5.51 8.47 -15.12
CA ARG A 50 6.18 9.32 -16.10
C ARG A 50 5.99 8.73 -17.50
N PRO A 51 5.82 9.57 -18.54
CA PRO A 51 5.81 9.06 -19.92
C PRO A 51 7.07 8.25 -20.22
N GLY A 52 6.90 7.07 -20.81
CA GLY A 52 8.02 6.18 -21.13
C GLY A 52 8.44 5.22 -20.05
N SER A 53 7.79 5.25 -18.87
CA SER A 53 8.15 4.36 -17.74
C SER A 53 7.33 3.08 -17.68
N GLU A 54 6.41 2.85 -18.61
CA GLU A 54 5.46 1.74 -18.56
C GLU A 54 6.14 0.38 -18.47
N HIS A 55 7.21 0.18 -19.22
CA HIS A 55 7.94 -1.08 -19.22
C HIS A 55 8.60 -1.37 -17.86
N GLU A 56 9.15 -0.35 -17.22
CA GLU A 56 9.77 -0.48 -15.89
C GLU A 56 8.71 -0.85 -14.84
N ILE A 57 7.55 -0.22 -14.90
CA ILE A 57 6.44 -0.50 -13.98
C ILE A 57 6.00 -1.96 -14.14
N GLU A 58 5.80 -2.42 -15.37
CA GLU A 58 5.39 -3.80 -15.63
C GLU A 58 6.40 -4.81 -15.13
N ARG A 59 7.69 -4.55 -15.35
CA ARG A 59 8.77 -5.41 -14.86
C ARG A 59 8.78 -5.48 -13.34
N PHE A 60 8.64 -4.34 -12.68
CA PHE A 60 8.65 -4.27 -11.23
C PHE A 60 7.48 -5.05 -10.62
N LEU A 61 6.28 -4.81 -11.13
CA LEU A 61 5.06 -5.45 -10.61
C LEU A 61 5.03 -6.96 -10.85
N ARG A 62 5.76 -7.46 -11.83
CA ARG A 62 5.78 -8.89 -12.17
C ARG A 62 6.23 -9.77 -11.00
N PHE A 63 7.06 -9.23 -10.11
CA PHE A 63 7.64 -9.98 -9.00
C PHE A 63 6.92 -9.74 -7.68
N ILE A 64 5.80 -9.02 -7.70
CA ILE A 64 5.05 -8.68 -6.50
C ILE A 64 3.70 -9.40 -6.53
N GLU A 65 3.33 -10.00 -5.41
CA GLU A 65 2.04 -10.67 -5.30
C GLU A 65 0.91 -9.64 -5.42
N TYR A 66 -0.09 -9.95 -6.23
CA TYR A 66 -1.25 -9.11 -6.43
C TYR A 66 -2.42 -9.65 -5.62
N VAL A 67 -3.00 -8.84 -4.75
CA VAL A 67 -4.14 -9.22 -3.90
C VAL A 67 -5.37 -8.43 -4.30
N HIS A 68 -6.49 -9.12 -4.44
CA HIS A 68 -7.77 -8.52 -4.81
C HIS A 68 -8.66 -8.42 -3.58
N PRO A 69 -8.94 -7.20 -3.07
CA PRO A 69 -9.90 -7.04 -1.97
C PRO A 69 -11.28 -7.55 -2.38
N GLY A 70 -11.93 -8.25 -1.47
CA GLY A 70 -13.26 -8.80 -1.71
C GLY A 70 -14.36 -8.06 -0.98
N PRO A 71 -15.59 -8.62 -0.99
CA PRO A 71 -16.75 -7.98 -0.37
C PRO A 71 -16.58 -7.73 1.13
N GLU A 72 -15.95 -8.65 1.85
CA GLU A 72 -15.74 -8.51 3.29
C GLU A 72 -14.75 -7.39 3.61
N THR A 73 -13.70 -7.25 2.82
CA THR A 73 -12.74 -6.17 2.96
C THR A 73 -13.41 -4.83 2.69
N ALA A 74 -14.23 -4.75 1.64
CA ALA A 74 -14.98 -3.53 1.34
C ALA A 74 -15.94 -3.15 2.46
N ARG A 75 -16.60 -4.13 3.07
CA ARG A 75 -17.48 -3.90 4.22
C ARG A 75 -16.72 -3.35 5.41
N LEU A 76 -15.58 -3.94 5.75
CA LEU A 76 -14.73 -3.47 6.85
C LEU A 76 -14.25 -2.03 6.60
N ALA A 77 -13.78 -1.74 5.40
CA ALA A 77 -13.36 -0.39 5.03
C ALA A 77 -14.50 0.62 5.18
N GLY A 78 -15.70 0.26 4.75
CA GLY A 78 -16.88 1.10 4.88
C GLY A 78 -17.25 1.37 6.33
N ILE A 79 -17.17 0.35 7.19
CA ILE A 79 -17.44 0.49 8.63
C ILE A 79 -16.44 1.45 9.27
N TRP A 80 -15.14 1.29 9.00
CA TRP A 80 -14.12 2.19 9.54
C TRP A 80 -14.34 3.63 9.10
N ARG A 81 -14.72 3.81 7.86
CA ARG A 81 -14.99 5.14 7.31
C ARG A 81 -16.20 5.79 7.98
N ALA A 82 -17.26 5.02 8.21
CA ALA A 82 -18.47 5.49 8.90
C ALA A 82 -18.17 5.86 10.36
N GLU A 83 -17.44 5.02 11.07
CA GLU A 83 -17.05 5.26 12.46
C GLU A 83 -16.18 6.52 12.58
N ALA A 84 -15.24 6.72 11.66
CA ALA A 84 -14.41 7.92 11.63
C ALA A 84 -15.29 9.17 11.44
N ARG A 85 -16.25 9.11 10.53
CA ARG A 85 -17.17 10.22 10.28
C ARG A 85 -18.00 10.56 11.52
N GLU A 86 -18.48 9.55 12.23
CA GLU A 86 -19.22 9.74 13.49
C GLU A 86 -18.34 10.41 14.55
N ALA A 87 -17.02 10.18 14.51
CA ALA A 87 -16.07 10.82 15.42
C ALA A 87 -15.53 12.15 14.87
N GLY A 88 -16.14 12.69 13.81
CA GLY A 88 -15.75 13.97 13.22
C GLY A 88 -14.50 13.92 12.34
N ARG A 89 -14.11 12.74 11.85
CA ARG A 89 -12.94 12.57 11.03
C ARG A 89 -13.32 12.06 9.64
N THR A 90 -12.53 12.43 8.65
CA THR A 90 -12.73 11.99 7.26
C THR A 90 -11.57 11.10 6.83
N LEU A 91 -11.90 9.87 6.43
CA LEU A 91 -10.94 8.94 5.83
C LEU A 91 -11.26 8.78 4.35
N GLY A 92 -10.24 8.88 3.51
CA GLY A 92 -10.41 8.70 2.06
C GLY A 92 -10.72 7.24 1.70
N VAL A 93 -11.52 7.04 0.67
CA VAL A 93 -11.86 5.69 0.20
C VAL A 93 -10.63 4.86 -0.15
N PRO A 94 -9.64 5.39 -0.91
CA PRO A 94 -8.43 4.60 -1.19
C PRO A 94 -7.71 4.15 0.07
N ASP A 95 -7.54 5.04 1.05
CA ASP A 95 -6.80 4.75 2.27
C ASP A 95 -7.48 3.67 3.12
N VAL A 96 -8.81 3.75 3.28
CA VAL A 96 -9.51 2.72 4.06
C VAL A 96 -9.49 1.37 3.36
N LEU A 97 -9.53 1.33 2.03
CA LEU A 97 -9.44 0.08 1.29
C LEU A 97 -8.05 -0.55 1.40
N ILE A 98 -7.01 0.26 1.33
CA ILE A 98 -5.63 -0.20 1.52
C ILE A 98 -5.47 -0.75 2.94
N ALA A 99 -5.90 0.00 3.94
CA ALA A 99 -5.80 -0.40 5.33
C ALA A 99 -6.59 -1.67 5.64
N ALA A 100 -7.82 -1.76 5.15
CA ALA A 100 -8.65 -2.95 5.35
C ALA A 100 -8.05 -4.18 4.67
N THR A 101 -7.44 -4.01 3.50
CA THR A 101 -6.75 -5.10 2.81
C THR A 101 -5.54 -5.56 3.62
N ALA A 102 -4.76 -4.62 4.15
CA ALA A 102 -3.62 -4.94 5.00
C ALA A 102 -4.06 -5.70 6.26
N PHE A 103 -5.14 -5.26 6.88
CA PHE A 103 -5.70 -5.93 8.04
C PHE A 103 -6.11 -7.39 7.71
N ASP A 104 -6.83 -7.56 6.60
CA ASP A 104 -7.28 -8.88 6.14
C ASP A 104 -6.11 -9.81 5.79
N GLN A 105 -5.04 -9.26 5.23
CA GLN A 105 -3.85 -10.01 4.82
C GLN A 105 -2.80 -10.16 5.92
N ASP A 106 -3.08 -9.67 7.11
CA ASP A 106 -2.11 -9.63 8.22
C ASP A 106 -0.81 -8.96 7.76
N ALA A 107 -0.94 -7.86 7.05
CA ALA A 107 0.17 -7.13 6.45
C ALA A 107 0.38 -5.77 7.11
N THR A 108 1.60 -5.26 7.00
CA THR A 108 1.97 -3.91 7.41
C THR A 108 1.92 -3.00 6.17
N VAL A 109 1.29 -1.85 6.27
CA VAL A 109 1.30 -0.86 5.19
C VAL A 109 2.67 -0.18 5.16
N LEU A 110 3.33 -0.21 4.01
CA LEU A 110 4.61 0.48 3.81
C LEU A 110 4.35 1.73 2.97
N THR A 111 4.49 2.90 3.58
CA THR A 111 4.08 4.17 2.99
C THR A 111 4.95 5.33 3.46
N ARG A 112 5.07 6.36 2.62
CA ARG A 112 5.63 7.64 3.03
C ARG A 112 4.61 8.45 3.86
N ASN A 113 3.33 8.22 3.64
CA ASN A 113 2.24 9.00 4.25
C ASN A 113 1.65 8.30 5.48
N VAL A 114 2.46 8.10 6.50
CA VAL A 114 2.07 7.40 7.74
C VAL A 114 0.80 7.99 8.35
N ARG A 115 0.65 9.31 8.32
CA ARG A 115 -0.51 10.01 8.90
C ARG A 115 -1.84 9.55 8.33
N ASP A 116 -1.88 9.20 7.05
CA ASP A 116 -3.14 8.80 6.39
C ASP A 116 -3.68 7.49 6.96
N PHE A 117 -2.84 6.71 7.65
CA PHE A 117 -3.18 5.38 8.17
C PHE A 117 -3.19 5.28 9.69
N GLU A 118 -2.71 6.30 10.42
CA GLU A 118 -2.58 6.27 11.89
C GLU A 118 -3.91 6.08 12.61
N LEU A 119 -5.00 6.51 12.01
CA LEU A 119 -6.33 6.45 12.62
C LEU A 119 -7.02 5.11 12.42
N MET A 120 -6.37 4.17 11.75
CA MET A 120 -6.92 2.86 11.44
C MET A 120 -6.15 1.76 12.16
N PRO A 121 -6.81 0.66 12.54
CA PRO A 121 -6.17 -0.39 13.35
C PRO A 121 -5.27 -1.32 12.51
N VAL A 122 -4.27 -0.74 11.88
CA VAL A 122 -3.31 -1.47 11.04
C VAL A 122 -1.89 -1.08 11.41
N GLN A 123 -0.95 -1.98 11.16
CA GLN A 123 0.47 -1.70 11.31
C GLN A 123 0.93 -0.86 10.13
N VAL A 124 1.72 0.18 10.41
CA VAL A 124 2.23 1.09 9.38
C VAL A 124 3.73 1.30 9.59
N LYS A 125 4.48 1.28 8.51
CA LYS A 125 5.92 1.61 8.53
C LYS A 125 6.24 2.56 7.39
N THR A 126 7.27 3.36 7.62
CA THR A 126 7.88 4.20 6.58
C THR A 126 9.27 3.68 6.23
N TYR A 127 9.93 4.37 5.33
CA TYR A 127 11.21 3.94 4.79
C TYR A 127 12.19 5.10 4.60
#